data_09c7c0582e3c1434a25113e9c9091970
#
_entry.id   09c7c0582e3c1434a25113e9c9091970
#
_cell.length_a   1.000
_cell.length_b   1.000
_cell.length_c   1.000
_cell.angle_alpha   90.00
_cell.angle_beta   90.00
_cell.angle_gamma   90.00
#
_symmetry.space_group_name_H-M   'P 1'
#
loop_
_entity.id
_entity.type
_entity.pdbx_description
1 polymer ?
#
loop_
_entity_poly.entity_id
_entity_poly.type
_entity_poly.pdbx_seq_one_letter_code
_entity_poly.pdbx_strand_id
1 'polypeptide(L)'
;MKTQHNDEMQWIHHIPQYYDTFLIVKPGFLKRSHIILEAFCNAGYKVVKQTQKELSYIEAEDLYIMHRDKDFFAELCTYMASGFSRGYILKSPYIGENYTINETNKLKNYFRKCYAQDDMRNVLHTSDNFINLRREVEIYFLGEADVLCQEDKFKEGYIAKAMNVDKH
;
A
#
# COMPACT_ATOMS: atom_id res chain seq x y z
N MET A 1 -24.50 15.01 9.70
CA MET A 1 -23.45 14.46 10.59
C MET A 1 -23.55 12.93 10.77
N LYS A 2 -23.85 12.17 9.73
CA LYS A 2 -23.97 10.70 9.80
C LYS A 2 -23.08 9.94 8.80
N THR A 3 -22.18 10.61 8.08
CA THR A 3 -21.42 10.01 6.98
C THR A 3 -19.99 9.57 7.36
N GLN A 4 -19.38 10.17 8.38
CA GLN A 4 -18.01 9.80 8.77
C GLN A 4 -17.91 8.44 9.50
N HIS A 5 -18.94 8.05 10.23
CA HIS A 5 -18.92 6.81 11.02
C HIS A 5 -19.08 5.53 10.16
N ASN A 6 -19.69 5.67 8.97
CA ASN A 6 -19.88 4.52 8.07
C ASN A 6 -18.61 4.17 7.28
N ASP A 7 -17.77 5.16 6.94
CA ASP A 7 -16.55 4.92 6.16
C ASP A 7 -15.45 4.26 7.01
N GLU A 8 -15.33 4.66 8.27
CA GLU A 8 -14.40 4.02 9.21
C GLU A 8 -14.80 2.56 9.52
N MET A 9 -16.11 2.30 9.66
CA MET A 9 -16.64 0.95 9.88
C MET A 9 -16.45 0.04 8.66
N GLN A 10 -16.54 0.56 7.44
CA GLN A 10 -16.27 -0.22 6.23
C GLN A 10 -14.81 -0.66 6.14
N TRP A 11 -13.88 0.19 6.58
CA TRP A 11 -12.46 -0.15 6.62
C TRP A 11 -12.20 -1.30 7.61
N ILE A 12 -12.76 -1.24 8.81
CA ILE A 12 -12.60 -2.26 9.86
C ILE A 12 -13.04 -3.64 9.37
N HIS A 13 -13.98 -3.68 8.44
CA HIS A 13 -14.49 -4.92 7.84
C HIS A 13 -13.80 -5.33 6.54
N HIS A 14 -12.98 -4.44 5.95
CA HIS A 14 -12.21 -4.81 4.75
C HIS A 14 -10.91 -5.50 5.16
N ILE A 15 -10.93 -6.81 5.16
CA ILE A 15 -9.73 -7.62 5.30
C ILE A 15 -9.12 -7.75 3.90
N PRO A 16 -7.86 -7.30 3.68
CA PRO A 16 -7.19 -7.49 2.40
C PRO A 16 -7.24 -8.94 1.95
N GLN A 17 -7.62 -9.16 0.71
CA GLN A 17 -7.73 -10.47 0.11
C GLN A 17 -6.52 -10.74 -0.80
N TYR A 18 -6.27 -11.98 -1.17
CA TYR A 18 -5.17 -12.38 -2.06
C TYR A 18 -5.20 -11.69 -3.42
N TYR A 19 -6.33 -11.14 -3.81
CA TYR A 19 -6.53 -10.40 -5.07
C TYR A 19 -6.57 -8.89 -4.89
N ASP A 20 -6.31 -8.36 -3.71
CA ASP A 20 -6.15 -6.92 -3.50
C ASP A 20 -4.69 -6.51 -3.74
N THR A 21 -4.46 -5.24 -3.91
CA THR A 21 -3.11 -4.68 -3.99
C THR A 21 -3.01 -3.38 -3.21
N PHE A 22 -1.80 -3.05 -2.80
CA PHE A 22 -1.49 -1.76 -2.22
C PHE A 22 -0.64 -0.96 -3.21
N LEU A 23 -1.12 0.21 -3.56
CA LEU A 23 -0.45 1.14 -4.45
C LEU A 23 0.15 2.28 -3.63
N ILE A 24 1.44 2.55 -3.79
CA ILE A 24 2.11 3.71 -3.23
C ILE A 24 2.57 4.60 -4.38
N VAL A 25 2.13 5.87 -4.39
CA VAL A 25 2.73 6.91 -5.20
C VAL A 25 3.86 7.54 -4.38
N LYS A 26 5.08 7.41 -4.89
CA LYS A 26 6.31 7.75 -4.17
C LYS A 26 6.53 9.26 -4.02
N PRO A 27 7.37 9.69 -3.06
CA PRO A 27 7.76 11.09 -2.92
C PRO A 27 8.27 11.69 -4.24
N GLY A 28 7.86 12.92 -4.51
CA GLY A 28 8.18 13.63 -5.76
C GLY A 28 7.20 13.39 -6.91
N PHE A 29 6.31 12.38 -6.81
CA PHE A 29 5.38 12.01 -7.89
C PHE A 29 3.90 12.25 -7.55
N LEU A 30 3.58 12.90 -6.43
CA LEU A 30 2.20 13.06 -5.97
C LEU A 30 1.30 13.82 -6.95
N LYS A 31 1.88 14.71 -7.74
CA LYS A 31 1.15 15.44 -8.80
C LYS A 31 0.59 14.52 -9.89
N ARG A 32 1.13 13.31 -10.01
CA ARG A 32 0.69 12.28 -10.96
C ARG A 32 -0.29 11.28 -10.36
N SER A 33 -0.63 11.41 -9.07
CA SER A 33 -1.52 10.46 -8.38
C SER A 33 -2.85 10.28 -9.11
N HIS A 34 -3.43 11.35 -9.64
CA HIS A 34 -4.73 11.29 -10.31
C HIS A 34 -4.68 10.46 -11.60
N ILE A 35 -3.67 10.64 -12.46
CA ILE A 35 -3.55 9.85 -13.70
C ILE A 35 -3.20 8.39 -13.43
N ILE A 36 -2.40 8.13 -12.40
CA ILE A 36 -2.07 6.77 -11.97
C ILE A 36 -3.34 6.07 -11.47
N LEU A 37 -4.05 6.72 -10.54
CA LEU A 37 -5.27 6.16 -9.98
C LEU A 37 -6.36 5.95 -11.03
N GLU A 38 -6.54 6.90 -11.93
CA GLU A 38 -7.47 6.79 -13.05
C GLU A 38 -7.17 5.58 -13.93
N ALA A 39 -5.90 5.32 -14.23
CA ALA A 39 -5.51 4.14 -15.01
C ALA A 39 -5.86 2.82 -14.29
N PHE A 40 -5.65 2.74 -12.98
CA PHE A 40 -6.06 1.58 -12.19
C PHE A 40 -7.60 1.44 -12.15
N CYS A 41 -8.32 2.53 -11.94
CA CYS A 41 -9.80 2.51 -11.96
C CYS A 41 -10.35 2.11 -13.32
N ASN A 42 -9.78 2.60 -14.41
CA ASN A 42 -10.15 2.22 -15.79
C ASN A 42 -9.85 0.74 -16.08
N ALA A 43 -8.86 0.16 -15.43
CA ALA A 43 -8.58 -1.27 -15.47
C ALA A 43 -9.48 -2.12 -14.56
N GLY A 44 -10.45 -1.49 -13.86
CA GLY A 44 -11.45 -2.16 -13.03
C GLY A 44 -11.13 -2.24 -11.55
N TYR A 45 -10.00 -1.68 -11.10
CA TYR A 45 -9.69 -1.58 -9.67
C TYR A 45 -10.61 -0.59 -8.97
N LYS A 46 -10.93 -0.87 -7.72
CA LYS A 46 -11.74 0.02 -6.87
C LYS A 46 -10.92 0.48 -5.66
N VAL A 47 -10.94 1.78 -5.39
CA VAL A 47 -10.31 2.33 -4.19
C VAL A 47 -11.13 1.96 -2.96
N VAL A 48 -10.50 1.27 -2.02
CA VAL A 48 -11.09 0.92 -0.72
C VAL A 48 -10.76 2.02 0.29
N LYS A 49 -9.49 2.39 0.37
CA LYS A 49 -9.01 3.44 1.28
C LYS A 49 -7.76 4.12 0.70
N GLN A 50 -7.57 5.38 1.08
CA GLN A 50 -6.38 6.14 0.71
C GLN A 50 -5.89 6.99 1.87
N THR A 51 -4.60 7.26 1.88
CA THR A 51 -3.94 8.15 2.84
C THR A 51 -2.74 8.85 2.20
N GLN A 52 -2.38 10.00 2.74
CA GLN A 52 -1.12 10.66 2.43
C GLN A 52 -0.28 10.67 3.70
N LYS A 53 0.95 10.21 3.60
CA LYS A 53 1.83 10.05 4.76
C LYS A 53 3.27 10.40 4.40
N GLU A 54 3.96 11.01 5.33
CA GLU A 54 5.41 11.12 5.36
C GLU A 54 5.93 9.98 6.23
N LEU A 55 6.64 9.04 5.63
CA LEU A 55 7.20 7.90 6.35
C LEU A 55 8.37 8.34 7.22
N SER A 56 8.48 7.82 8.42
CA SER A 56 9.74 7.83 9.16
C SER A 56 10.76 6.91 8.48
N TYR A 57 12.05 7.08 8.81
CA TYR A 57 13.08 6.19 8.29
C TYR A 57 12.85 4.72 8.69
N ILE A 58 12.41 4.49 9.94
CA ILE A 58 12.08 3.16 10.45
C ILE A 58 10.91 2.53 9.68
N GLU A 59 9.88 3.29 9.40
CA GLU A 59 8.75 2.82 8.58
C GLU A 59 9.17 2.49 7.14
N ALA A 60 10.09 3.25 6.58
CA ALA A 60 10.66 2.97 5.27
C ALA A 60 11.53 1.69 5.29
N GLU A 61 12.30 1.45 6.37
CA GLU A 61 13.02 0.18 6.57
C GLU A 61 12.08 -1.02 6.63
N ASP A 62 10.97 -0.89 7.38
CA ASP A 62 9.94 -1.95 7.46
C ASP A 62 9.26 -2.20 6.12
N LEU A 63 8.98 -1.14 5.37
CA LEU A 63 8.38 -1.22 4.04
C LEU A 63 9.26 -2.02 3.07
N TYR A 64 10.55 -1.82 3.12
CA TYR A 64 11.54 -2.42 2.21
C TYR A 64 12.42 -3.48 2.88
N ILE A 65 11.96 -4.09 3.97
CA ILE A 65 12.73 -5.07 4.75
C ILE A 65 13.33 -6.21 3.92
N MET A 66 12.68 -6.60 2.84
CA MET A 66 13.15 -7.62 1.90
C MET A 66 14.40 -7.21 1.12
N HIS A 67 14.75 -5.92 1.12
CA HIS A 67 15.93 -5.38 0.46
C HIS A 67 17.06 -5.03 1.44
N ARG A 68 16.93 -5.42 2.71
CA ARG A 68 17.87 -5.05 3.78
C ARG A 68 19.33 -5.35 3.46
N ASP A 69 19.59 -6.44 2.74
CA ASP A 69 20.95 -6.88 2.38
C ASP A 69 21.46 -6.27 1.06
N LYS A 70 20.73 -5.32 0.47
CA LYS A 70 21.12 -4.67 -0.78
C LYS A 70 21.85 -3.36 -0.50
N ASP A 71 22.85 -3.07 -1.31
CA ASP A 71 23.68 -1.86 -1.19
C ASP A 71 22.87 -0.56 -1.27
N PHE A 72 21.76 -0.58 -2.01
CA PHE A 72 20.88 0.57 -2.18
C PHE A 72 19.85 0.76 -1.05
N PHE A 73 19.78 -0.14 -0.07
CA PHE A 73 18.71 -0.15 0.93
C PHE A 73 18.63 1.15 1.74
N ALA A 74 19.76 1.61 2.28
CA ALA A 74 19.80 2.83 3.10
C ALA A 74 19.39 4.08 2.28
N GLU A 75 19.82 4.17 1.03
CA GLU A 75 19.46 5.27 0.14
C GLU A 75 17.96 5.23 -0.21
N LEU A 76 17.42 4.04 -0.48
CA LEU A 76 15.99 3.85 -0.72
C LEU A 76 15.14 4.29 0.47
N CYS A 77 15.52 3.90 1.68
CA CYS A 77 14.81 4.29 2.90
C CYS A 77 14.89 5.81 3.14
N THR A 78 16.06 6.39 2.93
CA THR A 78 16.23 7.86 3.00
C THR A 78 15.33 8.57 2.00
N TYR A 79 15.29 8.10 0.76
CA TYR A 79 14.42 8.66 -0.27
C TYR A 79 12.94 8.55 0.10
N MET A 80 12.48 7.38 0.53
CA MET A 80 11.09 7.17 0.89
C MET A 80 10.64 7.98 2.11
N ALA A 81 11.57 8.30 3.02
CA ALA A 81 11.33 9.18 4.17
C ALA A 81 11.53 10.67 3.86
N SER A 82 11.86 11.06 2.63
CA SER A 82 12.20 12.44 2.26
C SER A 82 11.00 13.36 2.00
N GLY A 83 9.78 12.83 1.99
CA GLY A 83 8.58 13.60 1.74
C GLY A 83 7.33 12.75 1.72
N PHE A 84 6.21 13.39 1.42
CA PHE A 84 4.91 12.71 1.37
C PHE A 84 4.84 11.69 0.24
N SER A 85 4.25 10.55 0.56
CA SER A 85 3.77 9.54 -0.37
C SER A 85 2.26 9.33 -0.19
N ARG A 86 1.60 8.73 -1.17
CA ARG A 86 0.19 8.35 -1.08
C ARG A 86 0.04 6.86 -1.18
N GLY A 87 -0.68 6.29 -0.22
CA GLY A 87 -1.03 4.88 -0.19
C GLY A 87 -2.50 4.66 -0.50
N TYR A 88 -2.79 3.62 -1.30
CA TYR A 88 -4.13 3.23 -1.70
C TYR A 88 -4.31 1.73 -1.52
N ILE A 89 -5.35 1.32 -0.79
CA ILE A 89 -5.83 -0.06 -0.85
C ILE A 89 -6.75 -0.15 -2.07
N LEU A 90 -6.41 -1.01 -3.02
CA LEU A 90 -7.16 -1.22 -4.25
C LEU A 90 -7.71 -2.64 -4.27
N LYS A 91 -9.03 -2.75 -4.41
CA LYS A 91 -9.67 -4.03 -4.71
C LYS A 91 -9.49 -4.35 -6.19
N SER A 92 -8.83 -5.47 -6.46
CA SER A 92 -8.63 -5.96 -7.83
C SER A 92 -9.95 -6.46 -8.45
N PRO A 93 -10.14 -6.28 -9.76
CA PRO A 93 -11.22 -6.93 -10.50
C PRO A 93 -10.95 -8.42 -10.75
N TYR A 94 -9.73 -8.89 -10.45
CA TYR A 94 -9.28 -10.25 -10.73
C TYR A 94 -9.40 -11.15 -9.49
N ILE A 95 -9.53 -12.43 -9.71
CA ILE A 95 -9.53 -13.45 -8.66
C ILE A 95 -8.19 -14.18 -8.70
N GLY A 96 -7.49 -14.18 -7.55
CA GLY A 96 -6.22 -14.87 -7.39
C GLY A 96 -5.01 -13.92 -7.37
N GLU A 97 -4.08 -14.25 -6.49
CA GLU A 97 -2.90 -13.42 -6.20
C GLU A 97 -2.01 -13.24 -7.43
N ASN A 98 -1.61 -14.33 -8.07
CA ASN A 98 -0.68 -14.28 -9.20
C ASN A 98 -1.23 -13.48 -10.39
N TYR A 99 -2.52 -13.61 -10.66
CA TYR A 99 -3.14 -12.87 -11.76
C TYR A 99 -3.22 -11.38 -11.44
N THR A 100 -3.61 -11.03 -10.23
CA THR A 100 -3.60 -9.65 -9.74
C THR A 100 -2.20 -9.04 -9.82
N ILE A 101 -1.17 -9.73 -9.35
CA ILE A 101 0.22 -9.26 -9.40
C ILE A 101 0.66 -9.01 -10.84
N ASN A 102 0.40 -9.95 -11.75
CA ASN A 102 0.78 -9.82 -13.16
C ASN A 102 0.13 -8.61 -13.82
N GLU A 103 -1.17 -8.42 -13.64
CA GLU A 103 -1.89 -7.29 -14.23
C GLU A 103 -1.49 -5.94 -13.60
N THR A 104 -1.31 -5.92 -12.28
CA THR A 104 -0.82 -4.75 -11.55
C THR A 104 0.59 -4.35 -12.00
N ASN A 105 1.47 -5.33 -12.22
CA ASN A 105 2.82 -5.08 -12.72
C ASN A 105 2.85 -4.47 -14.12
N LYS A 106 1.90 -4.78 -14.98
CA LYS A 106 1.80 -4.14 -16.32
C LYS A 106 1.58 -2.63 -16.18
N LEU A 107 0.65 -2.21 -15.32
CA LEU A 107 0.39 -0.79 -15.04
C LEU A 107 1.60 -0.13 -14.37
N LYS A 108 2.18 -0.78 -13.36
CA LYS A 108 3.38 -0.29 -12.69
C LYS A 108 4.52 -0.03 -13.68
N ASN A 109 4.82 -1.00 -14.52
CA ASN A 109 5.90 -0.89 -15.49
C ASN A 109 5.64 0.18 -16.55
N TYR A 110 4.39 0.35 -16.97
CA TYR A 110 4.00 1.43 -17.87
C TYR A 110 4.35 2.81 -17.29
N PHE A 111 3.92 3.09 -16.05
CA PHE A 111 4.19 4.38 -15.41
C PHE A 111 5.68 4.59 -15.12
N ARG A 112 6.39 3.56 -14.71
CA ARG A 112 7.84 3.61 -14.52
C ARG A 112 8.57 3.94 -15.82
N LYS A 113 8.20 3.30 -16.91
CA LYS A 113 8.77 3.58 -18.23
C LYS A 113 8.51 5.03 -18.67
N CYS A 114 7.35 5.58 -18.35
CA CYS A 114 6.99 6.95 -18.78
C CYS A 114 7.64 8.03 -17.91
N TYR A 115 7.81 7.80 -16.62
CA TYR A 115 8.07 8.88 -15.66
C TYR A 115 9.18 8.62 -14.66
N ALA A 116 9.79 7.45 -14.60
CA ALA A 116 10.89 7.18 -13.67
C ALA A 116 12.09 8.09 -13.99
N GLN A 117 12.72 8.60 -12.93
CA GLN A 117 13.95 9.39 -13.02
C GLN A 117 15.18 8.50 -12.92
N ASP A 118 15.10 7.44 -12.13
CA ASP A 118 16.11 6.40 -11.95
C ASP A 118 15.46 5.12 -11.40
N ASP A 119 16.26 4.12 -11.06
CA ASP A 119 15.78 2.83 -10.54
C ASP A 119 15.09 2.94 -9.17
N MET A 120 15.40 3.97 -8.40
CA MET A 120 14.83 4.22 -7.08
C MET A 120 13.64 5.18 -7.14
N ARG A 121 13.84 6.33 -7.83
CA ARG A 121 12.81 7.35 -8.08
C ARG A 121 11.96 6.91 -9.28
N ASN A 122 11.24 5.82 -9.09
CA ASN A 122 10.55 5.10 -10.15
C ASN A 122 9.01 5.14 -10.04
N VAL A 123 8.50 6.26 -9.53
CA VAL A 123 7.08 6.69 -9.56
C VAL A 123 6.21 6.02 -8.52
N LEU A 124 6.08 4.69 -8.56
CA LEU A 124 5.13 3.96 -7.73
C LEU A 124 5.67 2.59 -7.30
N HIS A 125 5.10 2.11 -6.22
CA HIS A 125 5.24 0.75 -5.73
C HIS A 125 3.87 0.06 -5.73
N THR A 126 3.85 -1.22 -5.96
CA THR A 126 2.68 -2.09 -5.76
C THR A 126 3.12 -3.36 -5.03
N SER A 127 2.24 -3.91 -4.22
CA SER A 127 2.53 -5.13 -3.45
C SER A 127 2.91 -6.30 -4.34
N ASP A 128 3.97 -7.00 -3.97
CA ASP A 128 4.48 -8.16 -4.71
C ASP A 128 3.83 -9.48 -4.28
N ASN A 129 3.21 -9.51 -3.10
CA ASN A 129 2.47 -10.65 -2.57
C ASN A 129 1.55 -10.21 -1.41
N PHE A 130 0.72 -11.13 -0.93
CA PHE A 130 -0.24 -10.86 0.14
C PHE A 130 0.42 -10.52 1.49
N ILE A 131 1.55 -11.11 1.81
CA ILE A 131 2.29 -10.81 3.06
C ILE A 131 2.79 -9.37 3.04
N ASN A 132 3.33 -8.93 1.92
CA ASN A 132 3.78 -7.55 1.74
C ASN A 132 2.60 -6.58 1.76
N LEU A 133 1.50 -6.90 1.08
CA LEU A 133 0.27 -6.12 1.11
C LEU A 133 -0.17 -5.81 2.55
N ARG A 134 -0.21 -6.81 3.42
CA ARG A 134 -0.62 -6.64 4.82
C ARG A 134 0.31 -5.69 5.56
N ARG A 135 1.62 -5.89 5.44
CA ARG A 135 2.62 -5.02 6.08
C ARG A 135 2.54 -3.58 5.57
N GLU A 136 2.38 -3.39 4.28
CA GLU A 136 2.25 -2.08 3.65
C GLU A 136 1.02 -1.34 4.15
N VAL A 137 -0.12 -2.02 4.25
CA VAL A 137 -1.36 -1.49 4.82
C VAL A 137 -1.17 -1.09 6.28
N GLU A 138 -0.52 -1.91 7.09
CA GLU A 138 -0.22 -1.60 8.50
C GLU A 138 0.64 -0.34 8.63
N ILE A 139 1.71 -0.21 7.85
CA ILE A 139 2.60 0.95 7.88
C ILE A 139 1.84 2.24 7.55
N TYR A 140 0.98 2.20 6.55
CA TYR A 140 0.28 3.41 6.09
C TYR A 140 -0.96 3.79 6.90
N PHE A 141 -1.66 2.82 7.45
CA PHE A 141 -2.95 3.06 8.11
C PHE A 141 -2.97 2.79 9.61
N LEU A 142 -2.00 2.06 10.16
CA LEU A 142 -1.89 1.76 11.60
C LEU A 142 -0.65 2.39 12.24
N GLY A 143 -0.09 3.43 11.64
CA GLY A 143 1.07 4.15 12.18
C GLY A 143 0.76 4.89 13.49
N GLU A 144 1.80 5.38 14.16
CA GLU A 144 1.79 5.93 15.53
C GLU A 144 0.66 6.92 15.86
N ALA A 145 0.14 7.66 14.88
CA ALA A 145 -0.94 8.62 15.10
C ALA A 145 -2.31 7.96 15.31
N ASP A 146 -2.55 6.78 14.73
CA ASP A 146 -3.79 6.01 14.90
C ASP A 146 -3.74 5.08 16.13
N VAL A 147 -2.53 4.77 16.57
CA VAL A 147 -2.23 3.87 17.68
C VAL A 147 -2.69 4.42 19.02
N LEU A 148 -2.66 5.72 19.23
CA LEU A 148 -3.04 6.34 20.50
C LEU A 148 -4.55 6.26 20.83
N CYS A 149 -5.39 5.90 19.88
CA CYS A 149 -6.84 5.82 20.12
C CYS A 149 -7.43 4.41 20.21
N GLN A 150 -6.76 3.34 19.69
CA GLN A 150 -7.38 2.01 19.61
C GLN A 150 -6.38 0.83 19.64
N GLU A 151 -5.26 0.95 20.34
CA GLU A 151 -4.06 0.14 20.17
C GLU A 151 -4.19 -1.38 20.27
N ASP A 152 -4.90 -1.90 21.24
CA ASP A 152 -4.75 -3.33 21.56
C ASP A 152 -5.79 -4.23 20.90
N LYS A 153 -7.02 -3.78 20.81
CA LYS A 153 -8.13 -4.60 20.28
C LYS A 153 -8.17 -4.72 18.76
N PHE A 154 -7.63 -3.71 18.07
CA PHE A 154 -7.69 -3.66 16.62
C PHE A 154 -6.57 -4.50 15.98
N LYS A 155 -5.33 -4.39 16.49
CA LYS A 155 -4.20 -5.21 16.04
C LYS A 155 -4.46 -6.70 16.27
N GLU A 156 -4.95 -7.08 17.46
CA GLU A 156 -5.27 -8.46 17.76
C GLU A 156 -6.42 -9.01 16.91
N GLY A 157 -7.47 -8.21 16.68
CA GLY A 157 -8.60 -8.62 15.85
C GLY A 157 -8.26 -8.74 14.38
N TYR A 158 -7.42 -7.86 13.85
CA TYR A 158 -7.00 -7.87 12.46
C TYR A 158 -6.03 -9.03 12.17
N ILE A 159 -5.01 -9.19 13.02
CA ILE A 159 -4.03 -10.28 12.90
C ILE A 159 -4.68 -11.65 13.14
N ALA A 160 -5.54 -11.79 14.15
CA ALA A 160 -6.22 -13.05 14.45
C ALA A 160 -7.18 -13.48 13.33
N LYS A 161 -7.93 -12.55 12.73
CA LYS A 161 -8.81 -12.86 11.59
C LYS A 161 -8.04 -13.20 10.32
N ALA A 162 -6.93 -12.50 10.06
CA ALA A 162 -6.09 -12.78 8.90
C ALA A 162 -5.34 -14.12 9.04
N MET A 163 -4.97 -14.52 10.26
CA MET A 163 -4.34 -15.83 10.52
C MET A 163 -5.33 -17.01 10.52
N ASN A 164 -6.62 -16.77 10.75
CA ASN A 164 -7.64 -17.83 10.73
C ASN A 164 -8.17 -18.16 9.32
N VAL A 165 -7.84 -17.36 8.32
CA VAL A 165 -8.19 -17.66 6.91
C VAL A 165 -7.33 -18.79 6.33
N ASP A 166 -6.15 -19.05 6.90
CA ASP A 166 -5.23 -20.10 6.46
C ASP A 166 -5.55 -21.51 7.01
N LYS A 167 -6.69 -21.70 7.71
CA LYS A 167 -7.02 -22.97 8.37
C LYS A 167 -8.23 -23.71 7.78
N HIS A 168 -8.70 -23.33 6.59
CA HIS A 168 -9.79 -24.07 5.91
C HIS A 168 -9.48 -24.31 4.45
#